data_8c51157ec9f39737cf89c38f71026784
#
_entry.id   8c51157ec9f39737cf89c38f71026784
#
_cell.length_a   1.000
_cell.length_b   1.000
_cell.length_c   1.000
_cell.angle_alpha   90.00
_cell.angle_beta   90.00
_cell.angle_gamma   90.00
#
_symmetry.space_group_name_H-M   'P 1'
#
loop_
_entity.id
_entity.type
_entity.pdbx_description
1 polymer ?
#
loop_
_entity_poly.entity_id
_entity_poly.type
_entity_poly.pdbx_seq_one_letter_code
_entity_poly.pdbx_strand_id
1 'polypeptide(L)' 'MKIEFSTDNAVFHAPSGYDITLEKFAMAREMANLFWNICDDIKLGKTSGVLIDTNGNKVGSWEL' A
#
# COMPACT_ATOMS: atom_id res chain seq x y z
N MET A 1 -14.06 2.44 9.84
CA MET A 1 -12.66 2.38 9.42
C MET A 1 -12.50 3.05 8.07
N LYS A 2 -11.50 3.87 7.92
CA LYS A 2 -11.22 4.56 6.67
C LYS A 2 -9.78 4.34 6.25
N ILE A 3 -9.57 3.96 5.01
CA ILE A 3 -8.24 3.76 4.42
C ILE A 3 -8.19 4.55 3.13
N GLU A 4 -7.20 5.43 3.00
CA GLU A 4 -6.98 6.21 1.79
C GLU A 4 -5.54 6.03 1.34
N PHE A 5 -5.33 5.79 0.06
CA PHE A 5 -3.99 5.73 -0.50
C PHE A 5 -4.03 5.98 -2.01
N SER A 6 -2.88 6.40 -2.54
CA SER A 6 -2.70 6.64 -3.97
C SER A 6 -1.91 5.49 -4.59
N THR A 7 -2.33 5.04 -5.77
CA THR A 7 -1.61 4.03 -6.54
C THR A 7 -0.77 4.63 -7.66
N ASP A 8 -0.56 5.94 -7.64
CA ASP A 8 0.21 6.64 -8.66
C ASP A 8 1.72 6.49 -8.48
N ASN A 9 2.14 5.95 -7.34
CA ASN A 9 3.55 5.73 -7.06
C ASN A 9 4.10 4.59 -7.92
N ALA A 10 5.38 4.68 -8.29
CA ALA A 10 6.03 3.72 -9.18
C ALA A 10 5.99 2.27 -8.65
N VAL A 11 5.93 2.07 -7.34
CA VAL A 11 5.88 0.71 -6.77
C VAL A 11 4.58 -0.03 -7.09
N PHE A 12 3.53 0.69 -7.50
CA PHE A 12 2.24 0.10 -7.88
C PHE A 12 2.15 -0.21 -9.37
N HIS A 13 3.19 0.10 -10.15
CA HIS A 13 3.19 -0.07 -11.60
C HIS A 13 4.37 -0.93 -12.03
N ALA A 14 4.14 -1.81 -13.00
CA ALA A 14 5.20 -2.55 -13.64
C ALA A 14 6.05 -1.61 -14.47
N PRO A 15 7.36 -1.91 -14.63
CA PRO A 15 8.21 -1.13 -15.52
C PRO A 15 7.65 -1.09 -16.94
N SER A 16 8.02 -0.03 -17.67
CA SER A 16 7.62 0.14 -19.06
C SER A 16 8.00 -1.10 -19.90
N GLY A 17 7.06 -1.59 -20.71
CA GLY A 17 7.26 -2.75 -21.55
C GLY A 17 6.67 -4.04 -21.02
N TYR A 18 6.21 -4.06 -19.79
CA TYR A 18 5.51 -5.22 -19.22
C TYR A 18 4.01 -5.14 -19.52
N ASP A 19 3.36 -6.29 -19.48
CA ASP A 19 1.93 -6.34 -19.73
C ASP A 19 1.11 -5.92 -18.50
N ILE A 20 -0.19 -5.73 -18.71
CA ILE A 20 -1.09 -5.27 -17.67
C ILE A 20 -1.29 -6.29 -16.55
N THR A 21 -1.12 -7.58 -16.86
CA THR A 21 -1.25 -8.64 -15.87
C THR A 21 -0.13 -8.52 -14.82
N LEU A 22 1.09 -8.28 -15.27
CA LEU A 22 2.22 -8.10 -14.38
C LEU A 22 2.06 -6.84 -13.53
N GLU A 23 1.55 -5.76 -14.12
CA GLU A 23 1.26 -4.52 -13.40
C GLU A 23 0.23 -4.75 -12.28
N LYS A 24 -0.86 -5.46 -12.59
CA LYS A 24 -1.88 -5.79 -11.59
C LYS A 24 -1.33 -6.64 -10.47
N PHE A 25 -0.46 -7.59 -10.78
CA PHE A 25 0.17 -8.44 -9.79
C PHE A 25 1.06 -7.60 -8.84
N ALA A 26 1.86 -6.70 -9.40
CA ALA A 26 2.72 -5.83 -8.61
C ALA A 26 1.90 -4.92 -7.69
N MET A 27 0.81 -4.37 -8.18
CA MET A 27 -0.10 -3.55 -7.39
C MET A 27 -0.73 -4.33 -6.25
N ALA A 28 -1.26 -5.51 -6.54
CA ALA A 28 -1.92 -6.34 -5.53
C ALA A 28 -0.96 -6.72 -4.41
N ARG A 29 0.28 -7.05 -4.77
CA ARG A 29 1.31 -7.42 -3.79
C ARG A 29 1.65 -6.26 -2.86
N GLU A 30 1.81 -5.05 -3.40
CA GLU A 30 2.12 -3.88 -2.61
C GLU A 30 0.95 -3.49 -1.70
N MET A 31 -0.27 -3.58 -2.21
CA MET A 31 -1.47 -3.32 -1.40
C MET A 31 -1.60 -4.32 -0.25
N ALA A 32 -1.30 -5.59 -0.50
CA ALA A 32 -1.34 -6.60 0.55
C ALA A 32 -0.35 -6.28 1.68
N ASN A 33 0.84 -5.81 1.33
CA ASN A 33 1.83 -5.39 2.33
C ASN A 33 1.34 -4.20 3.16
N LEU A 34 0.69 -3.23 2.54
CA LEU A 34 0.13 -2.07 3.24
C LEU A 34 -0.97 -2.49 4.23
N PHE A 35 -1.87 -3.37 3.82
CA PHE A 35 -2.92 -3.89 4.70
C PHE A 35 -2.35 -4.71 5.85
N TRP A 36 -1.30 -5.47 5.59
CA TRP A 36 -0.64 -6.23 6.65
C TRP A 36 -0.09 -5.30 7.73
N ASN A 37 0.54 -4.20 7.31
CA ASN A 37 1.07 -3.20 8.24
C ASN A 37 -0.05 -2.57 9.08
N ILE A 38 -1.21 -2.30 8.49
CA ILE A 38 -2.38 -1.81 9.23
C ILE A 38 -2.79 -2.83 10.29
N CYS A 39 -2.86 -4.11 9.93
CA CYS A 39 -3.23 -5.16 10.88
C CYS A 39 -2.27 -5.21 12.08
N ASP A 40 -0.97 -5.11 11.83
CA ASP A 40 0.03 -5.10 12.90
C ASP A 40 -0.14 -3.90 13.82
N ASP A 41 -0.38 -2.72 13.26
CA ASP A 41 -0.60 -1.50 14.04
C ASP A 41 -1.85 -1.62 14.94
N ILE A 42 -2.93 -2.16 14.40
CA ILE A 42 -4.16 -2.37 15.17
C ILE A 42 -3.92 -3.33 16.34
N LYS A 43 -3.16 -4.38 16.13
CA LYS A 43 -2.80 -5.33 17.19
C LYS A 43 -1.99 -4.66 18.29
N LEU A 44 -1.25 -3.62 17.99
CA LEU A 44 -0.50 -2.84 18.97
C LEU A 44 -1.36 -1.77 19.66
N GLY A 45 -2.64 -1.69 19.35
CA GLY A 45 -3.56 -0.74 19.96
C GLY A 45 -3.62 0.61 19.24
N LYS A 46 -3.05 0.75 18.07
CA LYS A 46 -3.14 1.99 17.30
C LYS A 46 -4.53 2.15 16.68
N THR A 47 -4.98 3.38 16.57
CA THR A 47 -6.28 3.73 15.97
C THR A 47 -6.15 4.49 14.66
N SER A 48 -4.94 4.87 14.28
CA SER A 48 -4.65 5.55 13.04
C SER A 48 -3.17 5.40 12.68
N GLY A 49 -2.83 5.69 11.44
CA GLY A 49 -1.45 5.65 10.99
C GLY A 49 -1.28 6.10 9.57
N VAL A 50 -0.03 6.17 9.12
CA VAL A 50 0.32 6.48 7.73
C VAL A 50 0.71 5.19 7.01
N LEU A 51 0.52 5.18 5.69
CA LEU A 51 0.90 4.07 4.83
C LEU A 51 2.15 4.46 4.06
N ILE A 52 3.19 3.64 4.20
CA ILE A 52 4.50 3.88 3.59
C ILE A 52 4.77 2.74 2.62
N ASP A 53 5.18 3.07 1.39
CA ASP A 53 5.51 2.06 0.39
C ASP A 53 6.92 1.47 0.62
N THR A 54 7.30 0.51 -0.21
CA THR A 54 8.61 -0.13 -0.10
C THR A 54 9.78 0.81 -0.37
N ASN A 55 9.54 1.95 -1.01
CA ASN A 55 10.56 2.97 -1.27
C ASN A 55 10.64 4.02 -0.15
N GLY A 56 9.82 3.89 0.89
CA GLY A 56 9.81 4.83 2.01
C GLY A 56 8.96 6.07 1.78
N ASN A 57 8.13 6.09 0.74
CA ASN A 57 7.26 7.23 0.44
C ASN A 57 5.90 7.06 1.10
N LYS A 58 5.37 8.15 1.65
CA LYS A 58 4.02 8.14 2.19
C LYS A 58 3.02 8.06 1.03
N VAL A 59 2.19 7.04 1.03
CA VAL A 59 1.19 6.83 -0.03
C VAL A 59 -0.24 6.95 0.48
N GLY A 60 -0.45 7.08 1.78
CA GLY A 60 -1.79 7.23 2.32
C GLY A 60 -1.84 7.21 3.83
N SER A 61 -3.03 7.01 4.36
CA SER A 61 -3.28 6.95 5.80
C SER A 61 -4.50 6.08 6.09
N TRP A 62 -4.65 5.71 7.36
CA TRP A 62 -5.81 4.95 7.81
C TRP A 62 -6.24 5.40 9.20
N GLU A 63 -7.52 5.17 9.51
CA GLU A 63 -8.09 5.40 10.84
C GLU A 63 -9.25 4.44 11.10
N LEU A 64 -9.44 4.07 12.33
CA LEU A 64 -10.60 3.25 12.71
C LEU A 64 -11.89 4.03 12.67
#